data_45e01b76ece330ed97527c266708a3f1
#
_entry.id   45e01b76ece330ed97527c266708a3f1
#
_cell.length_a   1.000
_cell.length_b   1.000
_cell.length_c   1.000
_cell.angle_alpha   90.00
_cell.angle_beta   90.00
_cell.angle_gamma   90.00
#
_symmetry.space_group_name_H-M   'P 1'
#
loop_
_entity.id
_entity.type
_entity.pdbx_description
1 polymer ?
#
loop_
_entity_poly.entity_id
_entity_poly.type
_entity_poly.pdbx_seq_one_letter_code
_entity_poly.pdbx_strand_id
1 'polypeptide(L)'
;MRINKTVKKVLWTGLIICVLFFAIFLFHIITAKPAVYESPNLQVSRIDFKSNIDSVQARQICSDLRSIKGLTSDSIIVKRNVVVYFHNNKITNSKKVYEQLMAKRHYDAQRYILPENLANKEVCPVNQNSMSYKLSQKINRFFN
;
A
#
# COMPACT_ATOMS: atom_id res chain seq x y z
N MET A 1 32.21 28.10 -37.02
CA MET A 1 32.03 26.66 -37.31
C MET A 1 30.64 26.44 -37.91
N ARG A 2 30.49 26.17 -39.22
CA ARG A 2 29.17 25.96 -39.85
C ARG A 2 28.73 24.52 -39.62
N ILE A 3 27.80 24.33 -38.71
CA ILE A 3 27.19 23.00 -38.44
C ILE A 3 26.47 22.55 -39.71
N ASN A 4 26.81 21.34 -40.18
CA ASN A 4 26.25 20.73 -41.38
C ASN A 4 24.71 20.61 -41.22
N LYS A 5 23.96 20.95 -42.31
CA LYS A 5 22.48 20.93 -42.30
C LYS A 5 21.90 19.58 -41.83
N THR A 6 22.59 18.49 -42.15
CA THR A 6 22.21 17.12 -41.72
C THR A 6 22.33 16.95 -40.22
N VAL A 7 23.43 17.42 -39.60
CA VAL A 7 23.65 17.36 -38.15
C VAL A 7 22.58 18.17 -37.40
N LYS A 8 22.22 19.34 -37.93
CA LYS A 8 21.16 20.17 -37.37
C LYS A 8 19.80 19.46 -37.37
N LYS A 9 19.46 18.76 -38.47
CA LYS A 9 18.21 17.96 -38.54
C LYS A 9 18.20 16.81 -37.55
N VAL A 10 19.31 16.07 -37.41
CA VAL A 10 19.42 14.96 -36.45
C VAL A 10 19.29 15.47 -35.02
N LEU A 11 19.95 16.58 -34.68
CA LEU A 11 19.81 17.20 -33.34
C LEU A 11 18.38 17.63 -33.03
N TRP A 12 17.69 18.24 -34.00
CA TRP A 12 16.30 18.67 -33.86
C TRP A 12 15.36 17.46 -33.67
N THR A 13 15.54 16.41 -34.47
CA THR A 13 14.74 15.18 -34.33
C THR A 13 14.97 14.51 -32.97
N GLY A 14 16.22 14.43 -32.53
CA GLY A 14 16.55 13.90 -31.19
C GLY A 14 15.92 14.70 -30.04
N LEU A 15 15.93 16.04 -30.17
CA LEU A 15 15.31 16.92 -29.18
C LEU A 15 13.79 16.72 -29.11
N ILE A 16 13.11 16.60 -30.27
CA ILE A 16 11.66 16.35 -30.33
C ILE A 16 11.31 15.01 -29.65
N ILE A 17 12.08 13.95 -29.95
CA ILE A 17 11.90 12.63 -29.34
C ILE A 17 12.07 12.72 -27.82
N CYS A 18 13.10 13.42 -27.34
CA CYS A 18 13.36 13.59 -25.91
C CYS A 18 12.21 14.33 -25.18
N VAL A 19 11.68 15.38 -25.81
CA VAL A 19 10.53 16.13 -25.27
C VAL A 19 9.28 15.26 -25.21
N LEU A 20 9.02 14.43 -26.24
CA LEU A 20 7.89 13.49 -26.24
C LEU A 20 8.02 12.45 -25.12
N PHE A 21 9.19 11.86 -24.93
CA PHE A 21 9.42 10.92 -23.84
C PHE A 21 9.20 11.59 -22.47
N PHE A 22 9.69 12.81 -22.31
CA PHE A 22 9.51 13.56 -21.07
C PHE A 22 8.03 13.90 -20.80
N ALA A 23 7.29 14.26 -21.84
CA ALA A 23 5.84 14.53 -21.75
C ALA A 23 5.05 13.25 -21.36
N ILE A 24 5.37 12.10 -21.94
CA ILE A 24 4.76 10.81 -21.60
C ILE A 24 5.10 10.44 -20.14
N PHE A 25 6.35 10.64 -19.73
CA PHE A 25 6.79 10.36 -18.36
C PHE A 25 6.04 11.23 -17.33
N LEU A 26 5.93 12.53 -17.59
CA LEU A 26 5.13 13.45 -16.75
C LEU A 26 3.66 13.04 -16.70
N PHE A 27 3.08 12.67 -17.86
CA PHE A 27 1.71 12.18 -17.90
C PHE A 27 1.52 10.94 -17.02
N HIS A 28 2.44 9.98 -17.08
CA HIS A 28 2.40 8.80 -16.20
C HIS A 28 2.53 9.14 -14.71
N ILE A 29 3.37 10.11 -14.34
CA ILE A 29 3.49 10.55 -12.94
C ILE A 29 2.18 11.20 -12.47
N ILE A 30 1.59 12.09 -13.27
CA ILE A 30 0.37 12.81 -12.90
C ILE A 30 -0.85 11.88 -12.85
N THR A 31 -0.90 10.88 -13.73
CA THR A 31 -2.01 9.90 -13.78
C THR A 31 -1.79 8.68 -12.89
N ALA A 32 -0.59 8.50 -12.33
CA ALA A 32 -0.33 7.46 -11.36
C ALA A 32 -1.25 7.66 -10.15
N LYS A 33 -2.18 6.74 -9.95
CA LYS A 33 -3.01 6.76 -8.73
C LYS A 33 -2.09 6.62 -7.54
N PRO A 34 -2.20 7.49 -6.53
CA PRO A 34 -1.42 7.35 -5.31
C PRO A 34 -1.63 5.95 -4.74
N ALA A 35 -0.55 5.32 -4.32
CA ALA A 35 -0.63 4.04 -3.63
C ALA A 35 -1.57 4.20 -2.42
N VAL A 36 -2.31 3.16 -2.09
CA VAL A 36 -3.33 3.11 -1.01
C VAL A 36 -2.83 3.60 0.36
N TYR A 37 -1.56 3.84 0.49
CA TYR A 37 -0.86 4.33 1.69
C TYR A 37 -1.16 5.77 2.09
N GLU A 38 -1.80 6.58 1.24
CA GLU A 38 -2.07 8.00 1.54
C GLU A 38 -3.38 8.24 2.31
N SER A 39 -4.13 7.20 2.65
CA SER A 39 -5.27 7.38 3.53
C SER A 39 -4.84 7.25 5.00
N PRO A 40 -4.75 8.35 5.77
CA PRO A 40 -4.34 8.32 7.18
C PRO A 40 -5.31 7.51 8.06
N ASN A 41 -6.44 7.11 7.49
CA ASN A 41 -7.47 6.35 8.17
C ASN A 41 -7.42 4.85 7.88
N LEU A 42 -6.51 4.42 7.01
CA LEU A 42 -6.39 3.02 6.65
C LEU A 42 -5.47 2.30 7.64
N GLN A 43 -6.01 1.31 8.33
CA GLN A 43 -5.27 0.48 9.27
C GLN A 43 -5.21 -0.97 8.80
N VAL A 44 -4.10 -1.61 9.08
CA VAL A 44 -3.87 -3.04 8.85
C VAL A 44 -4.24 -3.81 10.10
N SER A 45 -4.96 -4.90 9.95
CA SER A 45 -5.27 -5.83 11.04
C SER A 45 -5.06 -7.28 10.60
N ARG A 46 -4.87 -8.13 11.60
CA ARG A 46 -4.57 -9.54 11.41
C ARG A 46 -5.48 -10.41 12.30
N ILE A 47 -5.90 -11.53 11.73
CA ILE A 47 -6.59 -12.62 12.42
C ILE A 47 -5.79 -13.90 12.23
N ASP A 48 -5.51 -14.61 13.30
CA ASP A 48 -4.80 -15.89 13.31
C ASP A 48 -5.79 -17.03 13.52
N PHE A 49 -5.76 -18.00 12.63
CA PHE A 49 -6.57 -19.21 12.69
C PHE A 49 -5.74 -20.33 13.32
N LYS A 50 -6.35 -21.20 14.09
CA LYS A 50 -5.65 -22.32 14.72
C LYS A 50 -5.22 -23.39 13.72
N SER A 51 -5.99 -23.57 12.65
CA SER A 51 -5.69 -24.51 11.57
C SER A 51 -5.29 -23.81 10.29
N ASN A 52 -4.61 -24.52 9.40
CA ASN A 52 -4.34 -24.02 8.05
C ASN A 52 -5.65 -23.85 7.29
N ILE A 53 -5.78 -22.71 6.63
CA ILE A 53 -6.93 -22.35 5.81
C ILE A 53 -6.76 -22.99 4.44
N ASP A 54 -7.70 -23.83 4.04
CA ASP A 54 -7.75 -24.38 2.67
C ASP A 54 -8.30 -23.35 1.66
N SER A 55 -8.26 -23.69 0.38
CA SER A 55 -8.68 -22.77 -0.69
C SER A 55 -10.20 -22.49 -0.69
N VAL A 56 -11.02 -23.37 -0.14
CA VAL A 56 -12.48 -23.20 -0.04
C VAL A 56 -12.77 -22.26 1.13
N GLN A 57 -12.17 -22.53 2.27
CA GLN A 57 -12.26 -21.67 3.45
C GLN A 57 -11.73 -20.26 3.18
N ALA A 58 -10.60 -20.14 2.45
CA ALA A 58 -10.04 -18.85 2.07
C ALA A 58 -11.03 -18.00 1.27
N ARG A 59 -11.69 -18.59 0.27
CA ARG A 59 -12.73 -17.91 -0.51
C ARG A 59 -13.91 -17.49 0.36
N GLN A 60 -14.32 -18.35 1.27
CA GLN A 60 -15.43 -18.06 2.19
C GLN A 60 -15.09 -16.91 3.14
N ILE A 61 -13.90 -16.95 3.77
CA ILE A 61 -13.41 -15.88 4.65
C ILE A 61 -13.32 -14.56 3.89
N CYS A 62 -12.78 -14.57 2.67
CA CYS A 62 -12.72 -13.37 1.81
C CYS A 62 -14.11 -12.82 1.50
N SER A 63 -15.09 -13.68 1.20
CA SER A 63 -16.48 -13.27 0.96
C SER A 63 -17.11 -12.65 2.20
N ASP A 64 -16.94 -13.30 3.35
CA ASP A 64 -17.48 -12.85 4.62
C ASP A 64 -16.87 -11.50 5.05
N LEU A 65 -15.57 -11.33 4.87
CA LEU A 65 -14.88 -10.07 5.16
C LEU A 65 -15.31 -8.94 4.21
N ARG A 66 -15.39 -9.20 2.90
CA ARG A 66 -15.82 -8.19 1.92
C ARG A 66 -17.22 -7.63 2.18
N SER A 67 -18.08 -8.38 2.83
CA SER A 67 -19.44 -7.92 3.20
C SER A 67 -19.43 -7.04 4.46
N ILE A 68 -18.30 -6.87 5.15
CA ILE A 68 -18.19 -6.00 6.32
C ILE A 68 -17.90 -4.57 5.87
N LYS A 69 -18.75 -3.63 6.30
CA LYS A 69 -18.61 -2.21 5.95
C LYS A 69 -17.32 -1.63 6.53
N GLY A 70 -16.57 -0.94 5.69
CA GLY A 70 -15.32 -0.27 6.10
C GLY A 70 -14.06 -1.07 5.79
N LEU A 71 -14.16 -2.27 5.20
CA LEU A 71 -13.03 -2.99 4.63
C LEU A 71 -12.82 -2.58 3.16
N THR A 72 -11.56 -2.59 2.75
CA THR A 72 -11.19 -2.40 1.35
C THR A 72 -11.15 -3.76 0.67
N SER A 73 -12.00 -3.96 -0.34
CA SER A 73 -12.25 -5.26 -0.98
C SER A 73 -10.99 -5.94 -1.56
N ASP A 74 -10.04 -5.15 -2.02
CA ASP A 74 -8.84 -5.64 -2.72
C ASP A 74 -7.64 -5.88 -1.79
N SER A 75 -7.83 -5.71 -0.50
CA SER A 75 -6.74 -5.71 0.50
C SER A 75 -6.90 -6.82 1.53
N ILE A 76 -7.49 -7.96 1.15
CA ILE A 76 -7.61 -9.13 2.01
C ILE A 76 -6.60 -10.18 1.52
N ILE A 77 -5.64 -10.52 2.38
CA ILE A 77 -4.60 -11.50 2.11
C ILE A 77 -4.81 -12.69 3.05
N VAL A 78 -5.05 -13.86 2.48
CA VAL A 78 -5.15 -15.14 3.21
C VAL A 78 -3.90 -15.96 2.90
N LYS A 79 -3.13 -16.31 3.91
CA LYS A 79 -1.93 -17.14 3.74
C LYS A 79 -1.75 -18.08 4.91
N ARG A 80 -1.74 -19.40 4.62
CA ARG A 80 -1.66 -20.46 5.64
C ARG A 80 -2.82 -20.34 6.64
N ASN A 81 -2.50 -19.99 7.89
CA ASN A 81 -3.45 -19.78 8.99
C ASN A 81 -3.62 -18.30 9.38
N VAL A 82 -3.21 -17.38 8.52
CA VAL A 82 -3.23 -15.93 8.78
C VAL A 82 -4.08 -15.21 7.76
N VAL A 83 -4.92 -14.30 8.23
CA VAL A 83 -5.67 -13.37 7.40
C VAL A 83 -5.28 -11.95 7.77
N VAL A 84 -4.79 -11.20 6.78
CA VAL A 84 -4.47 -9.78 6.91
C VAL A 84 -5.46 -8.98 6.07
N TYR A 85 -5.98 -7.91 6.62
CA TYR A 85 -6.93 -7.05 5.93
C TYR A 85 -6.71 -5.58 6.30
N PHE A 86 -7.11 -4.71 5.38
CA PHE A 86 -7.12 -3.27 5.60
C PHE A 86 -8.53 -2.79 5.88
N HIS A 87 -8.65 -1.90 6.84
CA HIS A 87 -9.93 -1.30 7.20
C HIS A 87 -9.79 0.19 7.46
N ASN A 88 -10.87 0.92 7.21
CA ASN A 88 -10.95 2.35 7.53
C ASN A 88 -11.33 2.52 9.02
N ASN A 89 -10.41 3.06 9.82
CA ASN A 89 -10.59 3.22 11.27
C ASN A 89 -11.67 4.23 11.65
N LYS A 90 -12.12 5.10 10.74
CA LYS A 90 -13.27 5.99 10.95
C LYS A 90 -14.61 5.25 10.85
N ILE A 91 -14.66 4.12 10.15
CA ILE A 91 -15.90 3.36 9.91
C ILE A 91 -15.97 2.15 10.84
N THR A 92 -14.85 1.45 11.00
CA THR A 92 -14.77 0.21 11.79
C THR A 92 -13.42 0.09 12.47
N ASN A 93 -13.29 -0.89 13.35
CA ASN A 93 -12.00 -1.22 13.99
C ASN A 93 -11.79 -2.74 14.01
N SER A 94 -10.57 -3.17 14.28
CA SER A 94 -10.19 -4.59 14.24
C SER A 94 -11.05 -5.47 15.16
N LYS A 95 -11.53 -4.95 16.30
CA LYS A 95 -12.40 -5.68 17.22
C LYS A 95 -13.78 -5.92 16.61
N LYS A 96 -14.41 -4.87 16.06
CA LYS A 96 -15.72 -4.97 15.40
C LYS A 96 -15.68 -5.88 14.17
N VAL A 97 -14.62 -5.78 13.37
CA VAL A 97 -14.45 -6.67 12.21
C VAL A 97 -14.34 -8.12 12.64
N TYR A 98 -13.56 -8.42 13.67
CA TYR A 98 -13.44 -9.76 14.22
C TYR A 98 -14.78 -10.29 14.75
N GLU A 99 -15.51 -9.49 15.55
CA GLU A 99 -16.84 -9.85 16.09
C GLU A 99 -17.85 -10.14 14.98
N GLN A 100 -17.89 -9.28 13.95
CA GLN A 100 -18.78 -9.46 12.80
C GLN A 100 -18.42 -10.70 11.96
N LEU A 101 -17.14 -11.01 11.80
CA LEU A 101 -16.69 -12.21 11.13
C LEU A 101 -17.12 -13.47 11.90
N MET A 102 -16.91 -13.47 13.23
CA MET A 102 -17.31 -14.59 14.11
C MET A 102 -18.84 -14.76 14.18
N ALA A 103 -19.59 -13.66 14.08
CA ALA A 103 -21.06 -13.72 14.05
C ALA A 103 -21.60 -14.34 12.74
N LYS A 104 -20.87 -14.21 11.62
CA LYS A 104 -21.26 -14.83 10.35
C LYS A 104 -21.04 -16.35 10.34
N ARG A 105 -19.92 -16.77 10.88
CA ARG A 105 -19.54 -18.17 10.99
C ARG A 105 -18.64 -18.39 12.20
N HIS A 106 -18.78 -19.54 12.82
CA HIS A 106 -17.94 -19.93 13.95
C HIS A 106 -16.57 -20.40 13.46
N TYR A 107 -15.65 -19.44 13.30
CA TYR A 107 -14.26 -19.71 12.95
C TYR A 107 -13.43 -19.96 14.22
N ASP A 108 -12.57 -20.98 14.20
CA ASP A 108 -11.59 -21.18 15.28
C ASP A 108 -10.38 -20.28 15.03
N ALA A 109 -10.54 -19.01 15.36
CA ALA A 109 -9.58 -17.96 15.11
C ALA A 109 -9.52 -16.98 16.27
N GLN A 110 -8.44 -16.21 16.34
CA GLN A 110 -8.26 -15.17 17.32
C GLN A 110 -7.73 -13.87 16.68
N ARG A 111 -8.14 -12.75 17.22
CA ARG A 111 -7.63 -11.45 16.79
C ARG A 111 -6.19 -11.28 17.25
N TYR A 112 -5.29 -10.96 16.32
CA TYR A 112 -3.92 -10.60 16.70
C TYR A 112 -3.91 -9.25 17.41
N ILE A 113 -3.34 -9.22 18.60
CA ILE A 113 -3.09 -8.00 19.38
C ILE A 113 -1.58 -7.86 19.49
N LEU A 114 -1.06 -6.70 19.07
CA LEU A 114 0.36 -6.43 19.19
C LEU A 114 0.77 -6.42 20.66
N PRO A 115 1.74 -7.25 21.09
CA PRO A 115 2.24 -7.22 22.46
C PRO A 115 2.82 -5.85 22.83
N GLU A 116 2.59 -5.38 24.05
CA GLU A 116 3.04 -4.05 24.51
C GLU A 116 4.54 -3.82 24.35
N ASN A 117 5.35 -4.85 24.53
CA ASN A 117 6.80 -4.78 24.34
C ASN A 117 7.21 -4.52 22.88
N LEU A 118 6.34 -4.80 21.92
CA LEU A 118 6.54 -4.50 20.49
C LEU A 118 5.85 -3.21 20.08
N ALA A 119 4.75 -2.83 20.74
CA ALA A 119 4.03 -1.58 20.46
C ALA A 119 4.89 -0.34 20.74
N ASN A 120 5.78 -0.42 21.73
CA ASN A 120 6.67 0.67 22.12
C ASN A 120 8.04 0.63 21.42
N LYS A 121 8.32 -0.36 20.58
CA LYS A 121 9.53 -0.36 19.76
C LYS A 121 9.31 0.55 18.54
N GLU A 122 10.23 1.48 18.36
CA GLU A 122 10.31 2.23 17.11
C GLU A 122 10.42 1.23 15.95
N VAL A 123 9.33 1.08 15.21
CA VAL A 123 9.23 0.18 14.06
C VAL A 123 9.98 0.82 12.90
N CYS A 124 11.14 0.31 12.59
CA CYS A 124 12.09 0.81 11.60
C CYS A 124 12.78 2.12 12.05
N PRO A 125 13.89 2.05 12.77
CA PRO A 125 14.76 3.19 12.91
C PRO A 125 15.33 3.51 11.52
N VAL A 126 14.64 4.38 10.79
CA VAL A 126 15.20 4.97 9.57
C VAL A 126 16.46 5.71 10.04
N ASN A 127 17.62 5.27 9.58
CA ASN A 127 18.86 5.94 9.92
C ASN A 127 18.80 7.38 9.44
N GLN A 128 18.47 8.29 10.37
CA GLN A 128 18.30 9.73 10.08
C GLN A 128 19.58 10.37 9.54
N ASN A 129 20.73 9.71 9.71
CA ASN A 129 22.01 10.13 9.16
C ASN A 129 22.24 9.65 7.72
N SER A 130 21.38 8.76 7.19
CA SER A 130 21.52 8.29 5.82
C SER A 130 21.32 9.42 4.81
N MET A 131 22.09 9.40 3.72
CA MET A 131 21.99 10.37 2.62
C MET A 131 20.57 10.39 2.01
N SER A 132 19.94 9.23 1.88
CA SER A 132 18.58 9.09 1.37
C SER A 132 17.53 9.77 2.25
N TYR A 133 17.67 9.68 3.58
CA TYR A 133 16.77 10.37 4.51
C TYR A 133 16.94 11.91 4.43
N LYS A 134 18.19 12.40 4.42
CA LYS A 134 18.49 13.84 4.29
C LYS A 134 18.00 14.41 2.95
N LEU A 135 18.12 13.62 1.87
CA LEU A 135 17.60 14.01 0.56
C LEU A 135 16.08 14.06 0.54
N SER A 136 15.41 13.06 1.09
CA SER A 136 13.95 13.01 1.24
C SER A 136 13.42 14.19 2.04
N GLN A 137 14.05 14.56 3.16
CA GLN A 137 13.68 15.75 3.93
C GLN A 137 13.86 17.07 3.16
N LYS A 138 14.95 17.19 2.38
CA LYS A 138 15.15 18.36 1.52
C LYS A 138 14.08 18.48 0.44
N ILE A 139 13.72 17.38 -0.19
CA ILE A 139 12.65 17.33 -1.21
C ILE A 139 11.31 17.73 -0.58
N ASN A 140 10.94 17.16 0.57
CA ASN A 140 9.70 17.52 1.26
C ASN A 140 9.62 19.01 1.64
N ARG A 141 10.75 19.63 2.03
CA ARG A 141 10.79 21.07 2.30
C ARG A 141 10.63 21.94 1.06
N PHE A 142 10.90 21.42 -0.13
CA PHE A 142 10.77 22.18 -1.38
C PHE A 142 9.34 22.17 -1.93
N PHE A 143 8.53 21.17 -1.53
CA PHE A 143 7.16 20.98 -2.02
C PHE A 143 6.06 21.29 -0.98
N ASN A 144 6.45 21.62 0.26
CA ASN A 144 5.59 22.18 1.32
C ASN A 144 6.02 23.59 1.67
#